data_6b2feb7f7d1ad772bd6460280bc56769
#
_entry.id   6b2feb7f7d1ad772bd6460280bc56769
#
_cell.length_a   1.000
_cell.length_b   1.000
_cell.length_c   1.000
_cell.angle_alpha   90.00
_cell.angle_beta   90.00
_cell.angle_gamma   90.00
#
_symmetry.space_group_name_H-M   'P 1'
#
loop_
_entity.id
_entity.type
_entity.pdbx_description
1 polymer ?
#
loop_
_entity_poly.entity_id
_entity_poly.type
_entity_poly.pdbx_seq_one_letter_code
_entity_poly.pdbx_strand_id
1 'polypeptide(L)'
;MSEPITFWFGCNVLRHGDIIHSCLDILRALGFDPLPVGGPDYCCGTVKDSNQTTAGGMATRTVGRFNALQRERLVAWCPSCHSHMNDFMARTNDTQFAMTYLVDLIYANRDKLAPLLVHPVPLRVLVHKHIGFNDQVEVNRIVPELLRMIPGIEVIEDDYLAPGYMCASLAAVPGAMDDVYANTVRAVKATQTDAGVTIFHQCYRELCGLEAQGITQVYNYIHLIGRSMGLAYEDEYKAWKKAGANAAELIGEERIAKVGMQFFERALLPELKKRPNLYDTERGPAK
;
A
#
# COMPACT_ATOMS: atom_id res chain seq x y z
N MET A 1 2.77 5.25 29.07
CA MET A 1 1.75 6.03 28.30
C MET A 1 2.07 5.84 26.82
N SER A 2 1.06 5.61 25.98
CA SER A 2 1.22 5.48 24.53
C SER A 2 1.45 6.86 23.89
N GLU A 3 2.34 6.95 22.93
CA GLU A 3 2.63 8.20 22.20
C GLU A 3 1.48 8.51 21.22
N PRO A 4 0.82 9.68 21.33
CA PRO A 4 -0.23 10.07 20.41
C PRO A 4 0.34 10.43 19.05
N ILE A 5 -0.14 9.78 17.98
CA ILE A 5 0.26 10.04 16.60
C ILE A 5 -0.95 10.19 15.69
N THR A 6 -0.83 10.94 14.61
CA THR A 6 -1.79 10.92 13.51
C THR A 6 -1.34 9.89 12.48
N PHE A 7 -2.15 8.87 12.23
CA PHE A 7 -1.89 7.89 11.18
C PHE A 7 -2.61 8.29 9.90
N TRP A 8 -1.86 8.82 8.95
CA TRP A 8 -2.38 9.25 7.65
C TRP A 8 -2.30 8.10 6.65
N PHE A 9 -3.38 7.37 6.50
CA PHE A 9 -3.42 6.24 5.56
C PHE A 9 -3.57 6.68 4.09
N GLY A 10 -3.80 7.98 3.80
CA GLY A 10 -4.01 8.50 2.45
C GLY A 10 -5.42 8.29 1.93
N CYS A 11 -5.65 8.54 0.64
CA CYS A 11 -6.98 8.39 0.02
C CYS A 11 -7.12 7.06 -0.75
N ASN A 12 -6.04 6.51 -1.24
CA ASN A 12 -6.07 5.39 -2.19
C ASN A 12 -6.12 4.01 -1.50
N VAL A 13 -5.65 3.92 -0.26
CA VAL A 13 -5.65 2.68 0.53
C VAL A 13 -7.02 2.33 1.12
N LEU A 14 -8.02 3.21 0.99
CA LEU A 14 -9.41 2.94 1.44
C LEU A 14 -10.01 1.64 0.91
N ARG A 15 -9.46 1.10 -0.17
CA ARG A 15 -9.85 -0.20 -0.73
C ARG A 15 -9.31 -1.40 0.04
N HIS A 16 -8.39 -1.14 0.96
CA HIS A 16 -7.64 -2.14 1.72
C HIS A 16 -7.84 -1.90 3.22
N GLY A 17 -9.05 -2.21 3.69
CA GLY A 17 -9.39 -2.10 5.12
C GLY A 17 -8.51 -3.00 5.98
N ASP A 18 -8.17 -4.18 5.49
CA ASP A 18 -7.24 -5.14 6.08
C ASP A 18 -5.86 -4.53 6.36
N ILE A 19 -5.28 -3.81 5.39
CA ILE A 19 -3.99 -3.10 5.57
C ILE A 19 -4.13 -1.98 6.61
N ILE A 20 -5.21 -1.18 6.54
CA ILE A 20 -5.43 -0.07 7.50
C ILE A 20 -5.53 -0.62 8.93
N HIS A 21 -6.35 -1.63 9.15
CA HIS A 21 -6.55 -2.24 10.47
C HIS A 21 -5.27 -2.89 10.98
N SER A 22 -4.54 -3.63 10.13
CA SER A 22 -3.25 -4.22 10.49
C SER A 22 -2.23 -3.15 10.90
N CYS A 23 -2.14 -2.03 10.15
CA CYS A 23 -1.26 -0.91 10.51
C CYS A 23 -1.62 -0.31 11.87
N LEU A 24 -2.92 -0.13 12.15
CA LEU A 24 -3.38 0.42 13.43
C LEU A 24 -2.99 -0.49 14.60
N ASP A 25 -3.16 -1.80 14.45
CA ASP A 25 -2.85 -2.75 15.52
C ASP A 25 -1.35 -2.92 15.72
N ILE A 26 -0.56 -2.91 14.63
CA ILE A 26 0.90 -2.87 14.71
C ILE A 26 1.36 -1.62 15.48
N LEU A 27 0.85 -0.44 15.12
CA LEU A 27 1.21 0.82 15.78
C LEU A 27 0.86 0.79 17.28
N ARG A 28 -0.34 0.29 17.63
CA ARG A 28 -0.75 0.13 19.04
C ARG A 28 0.16 -0.81 19.81
N ALA A 29 0.51 -1.95 19.21
CA ALA A 29 1.40 -2.93 19.81
C ALA A 29 2.83 -2.38 20.01
N LEU A 30 3.27 -1.45 19.16
CA LEU A 30 4.55 -0.74 19.29
C LEU A 30 4.52 0.39 20.35
N GLY A 31 3.35 0.67 20.94
CA GLY A 31 3.20 1.66 22.02
C GLY A 31 2.72 3.05 21.55
N PHE A 32 2.16 3.15 20.34
CA PHE A 32 1.56 4.38 19.85
C PHE A 32 0.04 4.40 20.08
N ASP A 33 -0.53 5.62 20.10
CA ASP A 33 -1.98 5.87 20.07
C ASP A 33 -2.34 6.49 18.71
N PRO A 34 -2.59 5.68 17.66
CA PRO A 34 -2.85 6.19 16.33
C PRO A 34 -4.28 6.72 16.18
N LEU A 35 -4.42 8.00 15.81
CA LEU A 35 -5.63 8.57 15.27
C LEU A 35 -5.65 8.37 13.74
N PRO A 36 -6.50 7.47 13.20
CA PRO A 36 -6.54 7.24 11.77
C PRO A 36 -7.24 8.38 11.04
N VAL A 37 -6.58 8.92 10.02
CA VAL A 37 -7.13 9.92 9.11
C VAL A 37 -6.77 9.61 7.67
N GLY A 38 -7.64 9.97 6.74
CA GLY A 38 -7.42 9.74 5.32
C GLY A 38 -8.67 10.02 4.49
N GLY A 39 -8.72 9.43 3.30
CA GLY A 39 -9.81 9.67 2.37
C GLY A 39 -9.69 11.01 1.63
N PRO A 40 -10.76 11.42 0.90
CA PRO A 40 -10.75 12.64 0.08
C PRO A 40 -10.44 13.91 0.87
N ASP A 41 -10.87 13.96 2.13
CA ASP A 41 -10.70 15.12 3.00
C ASP A 41 -9.23 15.37 3.41
N TYR A 42 -8.41 14.33 3.39
CA TYR A 42 -6.99 14.37 3.68
C TYR A 42 -6.15 14.02 2.43
N CYS A 43 -6.64 14.35 1.23
CA CYS A 43 -5.89 14.11 0.01
C CYS A 43 -4.68 15.04 -0.08
N CYS A 44 -3.50 14.49 -0.39
CA CYS A 44 -2.28 15.27 -0.55
C CYS A 44 -2.31 16.18 -1.80
N GLY A 45 -3.15 15.90 -2.78
CA GLY A 45 -3.22 16.69 -4.00
C GLY A 45 -2.21 16.31 -5.08
N THR A 46 -1.37 15.31 -4.86
CA THR A 46 -0.34 14.87 -5.84
C THR A 46 -0.91 14.60 -7.24
N VAL A 47 -2.15 14.14 -7.34
CA VAL A 47 -2.82 13.91 -8.63
C VAL A 47 -3.14 15.20 -9.39
N LYS A 48 -2.92 16.35 -8.78
CA LYS A 48 -3.16 17.69 -9.33
C LYS A 48 -1.87 18.50 -9.54
N ASP A 49 -0.70 17.85 -9.46
CA ASP A 49 0.61 18.52 -9.59
C ASP A 49 0.75 19.31 -10.90
N SER A 50 0.08 18.87 -11.97
CA SER A 50 0.01 19.62 -13.22
C SER A 50 -0.79 20.94 -13.11
N ASN A 51 -1.54 21.12 -12.02
CA ASN A 51 -2.27 22.36 -11.70
C ASN A 51 -1.87 22.85 -10.32
N GLN A 52 -0.82 23.65 -10.25
CA GLN A 52 -0.22 24.11 -9.00
C GLN A 52 -1.19 24.91 -8.12
N THR A 53 -2.11 25.68 -8.71
CA THR A 53 -3.12 26.42 -7.93
C THR A 53 -4.05 25.44 -7.20
N THR A 54 -4.53 24.41 -7.90
CA THR A 54 -5.40 23.39 -7.29
C THR A 54 -4.63 22.56 -6.26
N ALA A 55 -3.42 22.14 -6.56
CA ALA A 55 -2.57 21.38 -5.65
C ALA A 55 -2.25 22.21 -4.38
N GLY A 56 -1.89 23.48 -4.53
CA GLY A 56 -1.63 24.40 -3.42
C GLY A 56 -2.85 24.59 -2.51
N GLY A 57 -4.03 24.82 -3.08
CA GLY A 57 -5.26 24.93 -2.30
C GLY A 57 -5.63 23.64 -1.56
N MET A 58 -5.34 22.46 -2.13
CA MET A 58 -5.50 21.18 -1.46
C MET A 58 -4.48 21.02 -0.32
N ALA A 59 -3.22 21.34 -0.57
CA ALA A 59 -2.14 21.30 0.42
C ALA A 59 -2.49 22.14 1.65
N THR A 60 -2.87 23.40 1.47
CA THR A 60 -3.24 24.32 2.55
C THR A 60 -4.39 23.78 3.41
N ARG A 61 -5.45 23.25 2.78
CA ARG A 61 -6.56 22.65 3.53
C ARG A 61 -6.14 21.40 4.30
N THR A 62 -5.35 20.54 3.69
CA THR A 62 -4.93 19.27 4.30
C THR A 62 -3.96 19.51 5.45
N VAL A 63 -2.97 20.39 5.30
CA VAL A 63 -2.05 20.78 6.39
C VAL A 63 -2.81 21.46 7.53
N GLY A 64 -3.73 22.39 7.22
CA GLY A 64 -4.59 23.01 8.23
C GLY A 64 -5.39 22.01 9.06
N ARG A 65 -5.93 20.96 8.41
CA ARG A 65 -6.63 19.87 9.13
C ARG A 65 -5.69 19.07 10.02
N PHE A 66 -4.48 18.76 9.57
CA PHE A 66 -3.49 18.08 10.43
C PHE A 66 -3.09 18.94 11.63
N ASN A 67 -2.81 20.22 11.43
CA ASN A 67 -2.46 21.13 12.52
C ASN A 67 -3.60 21.20 13.56
N ALA A 68 -4.86 21.20 13.13
CA ALA A 68 -6.02 21.21 14.02
C ALA A 68 -6.15 19.94 14.90
N LEU A 69 -5.49 18.85 14.56
CA LEU A 69 -5.46 17.63 15.39
C LEU A 69 -4.52 17.76 16.60
N GLN A 70 -3.64 18.76 16.63
CA GLN A 70 -2.71 19.05 17.72
C GLN A 70 -1.86 17.82 18.14
N ARG A 71 -1.43 17.03 17.16
CA ARG A 71 -0.52 15.89 17.37
C ARG A 71 0.83 16.19 16.73
N GLU A 72 1.90 15.99 17.49
CA GLU A 72 3.25 16.39 17.09
C GLU A 72 3.86 15.48 16.00
N ARG A 73 3.28 14.29 15.78
CA ARG A 73 3.76 13.34 14.76
C ARG A 73 2.68 12.92 13.79
N LEU A 74 2.98 13.08 12.51
CA LEU A 74 2.18 12.58 11.39
C LEU A 74 2.89 11.39 10.73
N VAL A 75 2.27 10.21 10.76
CA VAL A 75 2.80 8.98 10.18
C VAL A 75 2.05 8.66 8.90
N ALA A 76 2.73 8.76 7.75
CA ALA A 76 2.13 8.46 6.46
C ALA A 76 2.32 6.99 6.07
N TRP A 77 1.25 6.39 5.58
CA TRP A 77 1.29 5.08 4.91
C TRP A 77 1.62 5.19 3.42
N CYS A 78 0.98 6.16 2.73
CA CYS A 78 1.10 6.27 1.28
C CYS A 78 2.41 6.95 0.88
N PRO A 79 3.24 6.34 -0.01
CA PRO A 79 4.51 6.92 -0.43
C PRO A 79 4.33 8.25 -1.15
N SER A 80 3.30 8.37 -2.02
CA SER A 80 3.00 9.65 -2.68
C SER A 80 2.60 10.74 -1.69
N CYS A 81 1.89 10.38 -0.61
CA CYS A 81 1.53 11.34 0.44
C CYS A 81 2.77 11.78 1.20
N HIS A 82 3.67 10.85 1.52
CA HIS A 82 4.94 11.15 2.20
C HIS A 82 5.82 12.09 1.37
N SER A 83 6.12 11.71 0.12
CA SER A 83 6.94 12.54 -0.77
C SER A 83 6.32 13.89 -1.01
N HIS A 84 5.02 13.96 -1.34
CA HIS A 84 4.36 15.21 -1.63
C HIS A 84 4.26 16.14 -0.40
N MET A 85 4.15 15.59 0.81
CA MET A 85 4.24 16.36 2.03
C MET A 85 5.62 17.03 2.15
N ASN A 86 6.68 16.25 2.00
CA ASN A 86 8.06 16.77 2.16
C ASN A 86 8.47 17.73 1.03
N ASP A 87 8.11 17.41 -0.20
CA ASP A 87 8.59 18.12 -1.38
C ASP A 87 7.80 19.38 -1.70
N PHE A 88 6.52 19.41 -1.31
CA PHE A 88 5.62 20.50 -1.67
C PHE A 88 4.80 21.05 -0.49
N MET A 89 4.02 20.22 0.21
CA MET A 89 3.02 20.71 1.16
C MET A 89 3.67 21.42 2.35
N ALA A 90 4.71 20.84 2.95
CA ALA A 90 5.42 21.43 4.09
C ALA A 90 6.30 22.62 3.69
N ARG A 91 6.70 22.74 2.43
CA ARG A 91 7.47 23.89 1.93
C ARG A 91 6.60 25.13 1.68
N THR A 92 5.30 24.94 1.49
CA THR A 92 4.35 26.00 1.15
C THR A 92 3.36 26.31 2.27
N ASN A 93 3.40 25.55 3.37
CA ASN A 93 2.52 25.72 4.51
C ASN A 93 3.30 25.51 5.81
N ASP A 94 2.90 26.19 6.87
CA ASP A 94 3.45 26.00 8.21
C ASP A 94 2.88 24.69 8.82
N THR A 95 3.76 23.75 9.17
CA THR A 95 3.41 22.46 9.75
C THR A 95 3.74 22.42 11.24
N GLN A 96 2.78 22.03 12.07
CA GLN A 96 2.94 21.89 13.53
C GLN A 96 3.22 20.45 13.94
N PHE A 97 3.70 19.61 13.01
CA PHE A 97 3.98 18.20 13.22
C PHE A 97 5.26 17.77 12.48
N ALA A 98 5.93 16.76 13.00
CA ALA A 98 7.02 16.08 12.31
C ALA A 98 6.45 14.94 11.45
N MET A 99 6.91 14.86 10.19
CA MET A 99 6.51 13.82 9.25
C MET A 99 7.38 12.57 9.41
N THR A 100 6.76 11.41 9.47
CA THR A 100 7.44 10.11 9.50
C THR A 100 6.76 9.17 8.49
N TYR A 101 7.55 8.35 7.80
CA TYR A 101 6.98 7.28 6.97
C TYR A 101 6.77 6.02 7.81
N LEU A 102 5.64 5.32 7.59
CA LEU A 102 5.25 4.19 8.45
C LEU A 102 6.32 3.10 8.49
N VAL A 103 6.89 2.73 7.34
CA VAL A 103 7.90 1.67 7.29
C VAL A 103 9.14 2.01 8.10
N ASP A 104 9.55 3.28 8.08
CA ASP A 104 10.67 3.79 8.87
C ASP A 104 10.37 3.75 10.37
N LEU A 105 9.14 4.15 10.76
CA LEU A 105 8.70 4.08 12.16
C LEU A 105 8.68 2.64 12.69
N ILE A 106 8.17 1.69 11.89
CA ILE A 106 8.16 0.26 12.25
C ILE A 106 9.60 -0.23 12.42
N TYR A 107 10.47 0.10 11.48
CA TYR A 107 11.87 -0.33 11.52
C TYR A 107 12.65 0.26 12.70
N ALA A 108 12.42 1.53 13.03
CA ALA A 108 13.00 2.18 14.21
C ALA A 108 12.56 1.50 15.53
N ASN A 109 11.40 0.84 15.53
CA ASN A 109 10.87 0.10 16.66
C ASN A 109 10.97 -1.44 16.49
N ARG A 110 11.84 -1.94 15.62
CA ARG A 110 11.97 -3.38 15.33
C ARG A 110 12.27 -4.24 16.55
N ASP A 111 12.98 -3.69 17.54
CA ASP A 111 13.26 -4.42 18.79
C ASP A 111 12.01 -4.65 19.64
N LYS A 112 11.01 -3.75 19.53
CA LYS A 112 9.69 -3.96 20.13
C LYS A 112 8.80 -4.86 19.28
N LEU A 113 9.00 -4.85 17.94
CA LEU A 113 8.26 -5.70 17.01
C LEU A 113 8.68 -7.17 17.14
N ALA A 114 9.98 -7.45 17.29
CA ALA A 114 10.54 -8.80 17.28
C ALA A 114 9.81 -9.79 18.22
N PRO A 115 9.56 -9.48 19.51
CA PRO A 115 8.86 -10.39 20.41
C PRO A 115 7.36 -10.57 20.09
N LEU A 116 6.79 -9.76 19.20
CA LEU A 116 5.39 -9.85 18.77
C LEU A 116 5.21 -10.80 17.57
N LEU A 117 6.29 -11.12 16.87
CA LEU A 117 6.28 -11.99 15.69
C LEU A 117 6.35 -13.46 16.14
N VAL A 118 5.26 -13.98 16.69
CA VAL A 118 5.22 -15.30 17.36
C VAL A 118 4.67 -16.43 16.49
N HIS A 119 3.88 -16.10 15.44
CA HIS A 119 3.32 -17.11 14.56
C HIS A 119 4.21 -17.30 13.32
N PRO A 120 4.70 -18.52 13.09
CA PRO A 120 5.52 -18.80 11.89
C PRO A 120 4.74 -18.59 10.61
N VAL A 121 5.43 -18.02 9.61
CA VAL A 121 4.94 -17.85 8.24
C VAL A 121 5.92 -18.55 7.29
N PRO A 122 5.79 -19.87 7.06
CA PRO A 122 6.75 -20.65 6.29
C PRO A 122 6.57 -20.37 4.78
N LEU A 123 7.16 -19.29 4.29
CA LEU A 123 7.10 -18.87 2.89
C LEU A 123 8.49 -18.43 2.41
N ARG A 124 8.82 -18.84 1.19
CA ARG A 124 9.90 -18.25 0.40
C ARG A 124 9.32 -17.07 -0.37
N VAL A 125 9.80 -15.85 -0.09
CA VAL A 125 9.20 -14.63 -0.61
C VAL A 125 10.17 -13.82 -1.46
N LEU A 126 9.64 -13.23 -2.53
CA LEU A 126 10.34 -12.27 -3.38
C LEU A 126 9.73 -10.89 -3.19
N VAL A 127 10.54 -9.90 -2.79
CA VAL A 127 10.06 -8.53 -2.58
C VAL A 127 10.07 -7.75 -3.88
N HIS A 128 8.90 -7.27 -4.30
CA HIS A 128 8.77 -6.40 -5.46
C HIS A 128 9.25 -4.98 -5.11
N LYS A 129 10.37 -4.60 -5.67
CA LYS A 129 11.08 -3.35 -5.41
C LYS A 129 10.94 -2.37 -6.58
N HIS A 130 11.08 -1.06 -6.29
CA HIS A 130 11.10 0.02 -7.28
C HIS A 130 12.35 0.88 -7.17
N ILE A 131 12.78 1.49 -8.28
CA ILE A 131 13.99 2.33 -8.34
C ILE A 131 13.79 3.63 -7.55
N GLY A 132 12.62 4.25 -7.65
CA GLY A 132 12.45 5.70 -7.50
C GLY A 132 12.10 6.22 -6.11
N PHE A 133 12.12 5.41 -5.04
CA PHE A 133 11.73 5.88 -3.69
C PHE A 133 12.87 5.86 -2.67
N ASN A 134 14.08 5.63 -3.11
CA ASN A 134 15.21 5.33 -2.23
C ASN A 134 15.87 6.56 -1.59
N ASP A 135 15.60 7.77 -2.11
CA ASP A 135 16.29 8.99 -1.64
C ASP A 135 15.78 9.48 -0.28
N GLN A 136 14.56 9.08 0.14
CA GLN A 136 13.93 9.54 1.37
C GLN A 136 13.85 8.48 2.46
N VAL A 137 13.52 7.22 2.07
CA VAL A 137 13.45 6.07 2.97
C VAL A 137 13.94 4.84 2.23
N GLU A 138 14.84 4.09 2.82
CA GLU A 138 15.45 2.90 2.23
C GLU A 138 14.49 1.69 2.22
N VAL A 139 13.29 1.86 1.67
CA VAL A 139 12.23 0.83 1.70
C VAL A 139 12.67 -0.50 1.10
N ASN A 140 13.53 -0.46 0.06
CA ASN A 140 14.04 -1.67 -0.61
C ASN A 140 15.01 -2.47 0.27
N ARG A 141 15.61 -1.85 1.30
CA ARG A 141 16.43 -2.50 2.33
C ARG A 141 15.59 -2.86 3.56
N ILE A 142 14.81 -1.90 4.07
CA ILE A 142 14.09 -2.02 5.33
C ILE A 142 13.02 -3.13 5.27
N VAL A 143 12.24 -3.20 4.20
CA VAL A 143 11.15 -4.19 4.13
C VAL A 143 11.66 -5.62 4.09
N PRO A 144 12.69 -5.99 3.27
CA PRO A 144 13.33 -7.30 3.39
C PRO A 144 13.86 -7.62 4.79
N GLU A 145 14.47 -6.64 5.48
CA GLU A 145 14.98 -6.85 6.85
C GLU A 145 13.85 -7.13 7.85
N LEU A 146 12.74 -6.37 7.77
CA LEU A 146 11.55 -6.63 8.59
C LEU A 146 10.94 -8.02 8.33
N LEU A 147 10.88 -8.44 7.07
CA LEU A 147 10.37 -9.75 6.71
C LEU A 147 11.25 -10.89 7.23
N ARG A 148 12.58 -10.73 7.23
CA ARG A 148 13.51 -11.73 7.79
C ARG A 148 13.37 -11.91 9.31
N MET A 149 12.73 -10.98 10.02
CA MET A 149 12.43 -11.13 11.44
C MET A 149 11.26 -12.09 11.69
N ILE A 150 10.42 -12.36 10.68
CA ILE A 150 9.25 -13.24 10.80
C ILE A 150 9.71 -14.70 10.78
N PRO A 151 9.40 -15.51 11.81
CA PRO A 151 9.77 -16.92 11.85
C PRO A 151 9.25 -17.68 10.62
N GLY A 152 10.13 -18.40 9.94
CA GLY A 152 9.81 -19.23 8.78
C GLY A 152 9.81 -18.50 7.44
N ILE A 153 9.94 -17.17 7.38
CA ILE A 153 10.14 -16.47 6.11
C ILE A 153 11.58 -16.60 5.64
N GLU A 154 11.73 -16.97 4.38
CA GLU A 154 12.96 -16.90 3.60
C GLU A 154 12.82 -15.80 2.54
N VAL A 155 13.55 -14.70 2.67
CA VAL A 155 13.56 -13.63 1.67
C VAL A 155 14.57 -13.97 0.59
N ILE A 156 14.08 -14.15 -0.63
CA ILE A 156 14.92 -14.43 -1.81
C ILE A 156 15.26 -13.09 -2.48
N GLU A 157 16.51 -12.89 -2.79
CA GLU A 157 16.97 -11.68 -3.48
C GLU A 157 16.86 -11.85 -5.01
N ASP A 158 16.47 -10.78 -5.68
CA ASP A 158 16.50 -10.60 -7.13
C ASP A 158 16.93 -9.17 -7.43
N ASP A 159 17.71 -8.99 -8.47
CA ASP A 159 18.25 -7.67 -8.86
C ASP A 159 17.24 -6.81 -9.62
N TYR A 160 16.06 -7.35 -9.95
CA TYR A 160 15.06 -6.60 -10.67
C TYR A 160 14.47 -5.47 -9.82
N LEU A 161 14.61 -4.27 -10.32
CA LEU A 161 13.96 -3.07 -9.78
C LEU A 161 12.98 -2.54 -10.83
N ALA A 162 11.70 -2.51 -10.50
CA ALA A 162 10.70 -1.92 -11.37
C ALA A 162 10.92 -0.40 -11.50
N PRO A 163 10.74 0.18 -12.70
CA PRO A 163 10.92 1.62 -12.89
C PRO A 163 9.89 2.44 -12.10
N GLY A 164 10.21 3.72 -11.87
CA GLY A 164 9.34 4.65 -11.15
C GLY A 164 9.23 4.39 -9.65
N TYR A 165 8.31 5.07 -9.00
CA TYR A 165 8.12 5.00 -7.54
C TYR A 165 7.30 3.79 -7.11
N MET A 166 6.34 3.38 -7.92
CA MET A 166 5.40 2.30 -7.68
C MET A 166 4.66 1.95 -8.97
N CYS A 167 4.00 0.80 -9.02
CA CYS A 167 3.29 0.34 -10.23
C CYS A 167 2.31 1.37 -10.79
N ALA A 168 1.57 2.08 -9.94
CA ALA A 168 0.61 3.09 -10.42
C ALA A 168 1.26 4.27 -11.14
N SER A 169 2.53 4.59 -10.88
CA SER A 169 3.25 5.64 -11.62
C SER A 169 3.53 5.25 -13.08
N LEU A 170 3.45 3.97 -13.38
CA LEU A 170 3.67 3.42 -14.72
C LEU A 170 2.39 3.30 -15.54
N ALA A 171 1.23 3.47 -14.92
CA ALA A 171 -0.06 3.22 -15.57
C ALA A 171 -0.32 4.10 -16.81
N ALA A 172 0.32 5.27 -16.89
CA ALA A 172 0.23 6.18 -18.02
C ALA A 172 1.26 5.89 -19.14
N VAL A 173 2.21 4.99 -18.88
CA VAL A 173 3.28 4.65 -19.85
C VAL A 173 2.88 3.37 -20.58
N PRO A 174 2.62 3.44 -21.91
CA PRO A 174 2.23 2.26 -22.68
C PRO A 174 3.25 1.12 -22.54
N GLY A 175 2.78 -0.10 -22.27
CA GLY A 175 3.61 -1.30 -22.14
C GLY A 175 4.40 -1.44 -20.83
N ALA A 176 4.64 -0.36 -20.08
CA ALA A 176 5.50 -0.42 -18.89
C ALA A 176 5.01 -1.39 -17.82
N MET A 177 3.68 -1.50 -17.64
CA MET A 177 3.15 -2.47 -16.71
C MET A 177 3.23 -3.92 -17.22
N ASP A 178 3.19 -4.13 -18.52
CA ASP A 178 3.35 -5.47 -19.10
C ASP A 178 4.77 -5.97 -18.87
N ASP A 179 5.76 -5.07 -18.98
CA ASP A 179 7.15 -5.36 -18.63
C ASP A 179 7.32 -5.68 -17.13
N VAL A 180 6.65 -4.94 -16.25
CA VAL A 180 6.65 -5.23 -14.81
C VAL A 180 6.07 -6.63 -14.53
N TYR A 181 4.95 -6.98 -15.16
CA TYR A 181 4.35 -8.31 -15.01
C TYR A 181 5.29 -9.40 -15.52
N ALA A 182 5.81 -9.26 -16.75
CA ALA A 182 6.71 -10.25 -17.35
C ALA A 182 7.95 -10.47 -16.48
N ASN A 183 8.56 -9.40 -15.99
CA ASN A 183 9.74 -9.49 -15.13
C ASN A 183 9.41 -10.10 -13.76
N THR A 184 8.29 -9.72 -13.14
CA THR A 184 7.85 -10.32 -11.87
C THR A 184 7.61 -11.82 -12.02
N VAL A 185 6.91 -12.24 -13.09
CA VAL A 185 6.66 -13.66 -13.39
C VAL A 185 7.98 -14.41 -13.61
N ARG A 186 8.89 -13.81 -14.39
CA ARG A 186 10.22 -14.39 -14.63
C ARG A 186 10.99 -14.58 -13.33
N ALA A 187 11.05 -13.56 -12.48
CA ALA A 187 11.77 -13.59 -11.22
C ALA A 187 11.18 -14.66 -10.28
N VAL A 188 9.85 -14.71 -10.10
CA VAL A 188 9.18 -15.71 -9.27
C VAL A 188 9.47 -17.14 -9.76
N LYS A 189 9.41 -17.39 -11.07
CA LYS A 189 9.71 -18.72 -11.64
C LYS A 189 11.18 -19.11 -11.48
N ALA A 190 12.10 -18.17 -11.73
CA ALA A 190 13.54 -18.41 -11.62
C ALA A 190 13.97 -18.69 -10.17
N THR A 191 13.34 -18.03 -9.21
CA THR A 191 13.67 -18.15 -7.78
C THR A 191 12.86 -19.22 -7.05
N GLN A 192 11.85 -19.79 -7.69
CA GLN A 192 10.91 -20.77 -7.10
C GLN A 192 10.32 -20.28 -5.77
N THR A 193 9.92 -19.03 -5.72
CA THR A 193 9.31 -18.43 -4.52
C THR A 193 7.83 -18.78 -4.41
N ASP A 194 7.34 -18.90 -3.17
CA ASP A 194 5.93 -19.20 -2.86
C ASP A 194 5.06 -17.95 -3.02
N ALA A 195 5.63 -16.76 -2.74
CA ALA A 195 4.88 -15.52 -2.75
C ALA A 195 5.70 -14.32 -3.21
N GLY A 196 5.06 -13.44 -3.98
CA GLY A 196 5.50 -12.07 -4.22
C GLY A 196 5.03 -11.14 -3.09
N VAL A 197 5.92 -10.33 -2.55
CA VAL A 197 5.60 -9.36 -1.50
C VAL A 197 5.78 -7.95 -2.02
N THR A 198 4.74 -7.13 -1.88
CA THR A 198 4.76 -5.74 -2.31
C THR A 198 5.00 -4.80 -1.13
N ILE A 199 5.76 -3.75 -1.36
CA ILE A 199 5.98 -2.67 -0.39
C ILE A 199 4.76 -1.74 -0.36
N PHE A 200 4.26 -1.35 -1.54
CA PHE A 200 3.21 -0.37 -1.68
C PHE A 200 1.86 -1.01 -1.99
N HIS A 201 0.77 -0.48 -1.41
CA HIS A 201 -0.59 -0.95 -1.69
C HIS A 201 -1.00 -0.83 -3.17
N GLN A 202 -0.44 0.13 -3.89
CA GLN A 202 -0.70 0.27 -5.32
C GLN A 202 -0.03 -0.83 -6.15
N CYS A 203 1.18 -1.27 -5.76
CA CYS A 203 1.80 -2.46 -6.36
C CYS A 203 1.01 -3.72 -6.02
N TYR A 204 0.51 -3.80 -4.79
CA TYR A 204 -0.37 -4.90 -4.37
C TYR A 204 -1.61 -5.00 -5.27
N ARG A 205 -2.31 -3.89 -5.51
CA ARG A 205 -3.48 -3.85 -6.41
C ARG A 205 -3.19 -4.34 -7.82
N GLU A 206 -2.04 -3.96 -8.34
CA GLU A 206 -1.65 -4.35 -9.70
C GLU A 206 -1.26 -5.84 -9.74
N LEU A 207 -0.46 -6.31 -8.78
CA LEU A 207 0.16 -7.64 -8.84
C LEU A 207 -0.69 -8.77 -8.24
N CYS A 208 -1.67 -8.46 -7.36
CA CYS A 208 -2.49 -9.51 -6.73
C CYS A 208 -3.24 -10.40 -7.73
N GLY A 209 -3.43 -9.93 -8.95
CA GLY A 209 -3.99 -10.72 -10.04
C GLY A 209 -3.10 -11.90 -10.50
N LEU A 210 -1.82 -11.95 -10.18
CA LEU A 210 -0.93 -13.06 -10.52
C LEU A 210 -1.33 -14.39 -9.82
N GLU A 211 -2.04 -14.29 -8.68
CA GLU A 211 -2.56 -15.49 -8.00
C GLU A 211 -3.53 -16.27 -8.87
N ALA A 212 -4.38 -15.59 -9.65
CA ALA A 212 -5.35 -16.25 -10.51
C ALA A 212 -4.73 -17.09 -11.62
N GLN A 213 -3.53 -16.70 -12.03
CA GLN A 213 -2.77 -17.46 -13.03
C GLN A 213 -2.02 -18.65 -12.41
N GLY A 214 -2.16 -18.89 -11.10
CA GLY A 214 -1.41 -19.92 -10.41
C GLY A 214 0.10 -19.69 -10.41
N ILE A 215 0.51 -18.42 -10.62
CA ILE A 215 1.93 -18.06 -10.73
C ILE A 215 2.56 -17.96 -9.36
N THR A 216 1.92 -17.22 -8.45
CA THR A 216 2.41 -16.98 -7.08
C THR A 216 1.30 -16.33 -6.24
N GLN A 217 1.35 -16.55 -4.94
CA GLN A 217 0.60 -15.73 -4.00
C GLN A 217 1.17 -14.32 -3.97
N VAL A 218 0.35 -13.32 -3.66
CA VAL A 218 0.79 -11.93 -3.55
C VAL A 218 0.32 -11.34 -2.23
N TYR A 219 1.24 -10.77 -1.46
CA TYR A 219 0.96 -10.09 -0.20
C TYR A 219 1.51 -8.67 -0.19
N ASN A 220 0.94 -7.80 0.60
CA ASN A 220 1.64 -6.62 1.09
C ASN A 220 2.47 -7.03 2.32
N TYR A 221 3.63 -6.41 2.56
CA TYR A 221 4.50 -6.76 3.70
C TYR A 221 3.77 -6.66 5.05
N ILE A 222 2.80 -5.75 5.17
CA ILE A 222 1.96 -5.58 6.38
C ILE A 222 1.12 -6.83 6.65
N HIS A 223 0.62 -7.51 5.61
CA HIS A 223 -0.13 -8.77 5.80
C HIS A 223 0.72 -9.83 6.47
N LEU A 224 2.00 -9.95 6.11
CA LEU A 224 2.89 -10.96 6.67
C LEU A 224 3.32 -10.62 8.10
N ILE A 225 3.59 -9.34 8.39
CA ILE A 225 3.83 -8.87 9.76
C ILE A 225 2.59 -9.13 10.63
N GLY A 226 1.41 -8.68 10.17
CA GLY A 226 0.14 -8.90 10.88
C GLY A 226 -0.13 -10.38 11.13
N ARG A 227 0.04 -11.23 10.11
CA ARG A 227 -0.13 -12.68 10.23
C ARG A 227 0.80 -13.29 11.29
N SER A 228 2.06 -12.85 11.33
CA SER A 228 3.01 -13.30 12.35
C SER A 228 2.65 -12.81 13.77
N MET A 229 1.98 -11.66 13.88
CA MET A 229 1.43 -11.15 15.13
C MET A 229 0.08 -11.79 15.51
N GLY A 230 -0.48 -12.69 14.69
CA GLY A 230 -1.79 -13.30 14.91
C GLY A 230 -2.97 -12.43 14.50
N LEU A 231 -2.76 -11.39 13.72
CA LEU A 231 -3.84 -10.57 13.15
C LEU A 231 -4.44 -11.27 11.93
N ALA A 232 -5.77 -11.32 11.86
CA ALA A 232 -6.51 -12.02 10.80
C ALA A 232 -7.60 -11.08 10.23
N TYR A 233 -7.18 -10.16 9.38
CA TYR A 233 -8.10 -9.33 8.61
C TYR A 233 -8.32 -9.91 7.22
N GLU A 234 -9.58 -9.97 6.78
CA GLU A 234 -9.95 -10.46 5.46
C GLU A 234 -9.50 -9.49 4.38
N ASP A 235 -8.85 -10.01 3.34
CA ASP A 235 -8.47 -9.27 2.14
C ASP A 235 -9.64 -9.20 1.17
N GLU A 236 -10.57 -8.30 1.44
CA GLU A 236 -11.77 -8.11 0.62
C GLU A 236 -11.44 -7.65 -0.81
N TYR A 237 -10.34 -6.90 -0.98
CA TYR A 237 -9.99 -6.38 -2.31
C TYR A 237 -9.69 -7.49 -3.32
N LYS A 238 -9.02 -8.56 -2.91
CA LYS A 238 -8.82 -9.74 -3.78
C LYS A 238 -10.14 -10.38 -4.18
N ALA A 239 -11.08 -10.50 -3.24
CA ALA A 239 -12.41 -11.03 -3.52
C ALA A 239 -13.17 -10.15 -4.52
N TRP A 240 -13.11 -8.82 -4.33
CA TRP A 240 -13.73 -7.87 -5.29
C TRP A 240 -13.08 -7.95 -6.67
N LYS A 241 -11.76 -8.04 -6.73
CA LYS A 241 -11.03 -8.17 -8.00
C LYS A 241 -11.37 -9.46 -8.72
N LYS A 242 -11.53 -10.55 -7.99
CA LYS A 242 -11.97 -11.85 -8.51
C LYS A 242 -13.39 -11.77 -9.05
N ALA A 243 -14.30 -11.10 -8.36
CA ALA A 243 -15.68 -10.92 -8.79
C ALA A 243 -15.82 -9.96 -9.99
N GLY A 244 -14.86 -9.06 -10.20
CA GLY A 244 -14.82 -8.16 -11.37
C GLY A 244 -16.10 -7.34 -11.53
N ALA A 245 -16.90 -7.64 -12.58
CA ALA A 245 -18.15 -6.94 -12.85
C ALA A 245 -19.20 -7.12 -11.73
N ASN A 246 -19.16 -8.25 -11.02
CA ASN A 246 -20.10 -8.61 -9.95
C ASN A 246 -19.63 -8.14 -8.56
N ALA A 247 -18.55 -7.37 -8.49
CA ALA A 247 -17.99 -6.89 -7.22
C ALA A 247 -19.00 -6.07 -6.39
N ALA A 248 -20.00 -5.45 -7.03
CA ALA A 248 -21.06 -4.70 -6.34
C ALA A 248 -21.82 -5.56 -5.32
N GLU A 249 -22.08 -6.83 -5.63
CA GLU A 249 -22.76 -7.76 -4.74
C GLU A 249 -21.95 -8.05 -3.47
N LEU A 250 -20.64 -8.18 -3.60
CA LEU A 250 -19.73 -8.42 -2.48
C LEU A 250 -19.49 -7.17 -1.64
N ILE A 251 -19.39 -6.00 -2.28
CA ILE A 251 -19.17 -4.71 -1.58
C ILE A 251 -20.43 -4.35 -0.79
N GLY A 252 -21.59 -4.61 -1.36
CA GLY A 252 -22.90 -4.32 -0.77
C GLY A 252 -23.37 -2.88 -1.00
N GLU A 253 -24.69 -2.74 -1.15
CA GLU A 253 -25.35 -1.47 -1.47
C GLU A 253 -25.05 -0.37 -0.43
N GLU A 254 -25.03 -0.71 0.85
CA GLU A 254 -24.77 0.25 1.92
C GLU A 254 -23.38 0.89 1.82
N ARG A 255 -22.33 0.09 1.55
CA ARG A 255 -20.98 0.59 1.37
C ARG A 255 -20.85 1.43 0.09
N ILE A 256 -21.49 0.99 -0.99
CA ILE A 256 -21.52 1.73 -2.25
C ILE A 256 -22.23 3.08 -2.05
N ALA A 257 -23.35 3.11 -1.35
CA ALA A 257 -24.07 4.35 -1.04
C ALA A 257 -23.22 5.33 -0.20
N LYS A 258 -22.46 4.83 0.78
CA LYS A 258 -21.55 5.67 1.61
C LYS A 258 -20.44 6.34 0.82
N VAL A 259 -19.87 5.65 -0.19
CA VAL A 259 -18.81 6.23 -1.04
C VAL A 259 -19.36 6.95 -2.26
N GLY A 260 -20.62 6.74 -2.59
CA GLY A 260 -21.35 7.27 -3.73
C GLY A 260 -21.25 6.39 -4.98
N MET A 261 -22.41 6.11 -5.60
CA MET A 261 -22.51 5.29 -6.81
C MET A 261 -21.62 5.80 -7.93
N GLN A 262 -21.53 7.11 -8.10
CA GLN A 262 -20.67 7.71 -9.12
C GLN A 262 -19.20 7.37 -8.94
N PHE A 263 -18.70 7.34 -7.69
CA PHE A 263 -17.33 6.93 -7.41
C PHE A 263 -17.13 5.44 -7.68
N PHE A 264 -18.09 4.61 -7.27
CA PHE A 264 -18.06 3.18 -7.54
C PHE A 264 -17.97 2.91 -9.05
N GLU A 265 -18.86 3.46 -9.84
CA GLU A 265 -18.96 3.21 -11.29
C GLU A 265 -17.77 3.80 -12.09
N ARG A 266 -17.30 5.00 -11.71
CA ARG A 266 -16.27 5.72 -12.48
C ARG A 266 -14.84 5.47 -12.04
N ALA A 267 -14.64 5.04 -10.80
CA ALA A 267 -13.30 4.83 -10.26
C ALA A 267 -13.04 3.38 -9.84
N LEU A 268 -13.87 2.81 -8.95
CA LEU A 268 -13.60 1.49 -8.40
C LEU A 268 -13.88 0.36 -9.39
N LEU A 269 -15.05 0.35 -9.99
CA LEU A 269 -15.46 -0.71 -10.93
C LEU A 269 -14.54 -0.80 -12.17
N PRO A 270 -14.13 0.30 -12.83
CA PRO A 270 -13.13 0.24 -13.89
C PRO A 270 -11.78 -0.27 -13.42
N GLU A 271 -11.36 0.04 -12.19
CA GLU A 271 -10.12 -0.46 -11.60
C GLU A 271 -10.17 -1.98 -11.39
N LEU A 272 -11.30 -2.49 -10.87
CA LEU A 272 -11.49 -3.93 -10.68
C LEU A 272 -11.52 -4.70 -12.01
N LYS A 273 -12.02 -4.05 -13.06
CA LYS A 273 -12.05 -4.58 -14.45
C LYS A 273 -10.76 -4.30 -15.23
N LYS A 274 -9.96 -3.33 -14.76
CA LYS A 274 -8.77 -2.88 -15.47
C LYS A 274 -7.70 -3.95 -15.43
N ARG A 275 -7.26 -4.32 -16.62
CA ARG A 275 -6.47 -5.51 -16.95
C ARG A 275 -7.28 -6.77 -16.72
N PRO A 276 -7.06 -7.76 -17.57
CA PRO A 276 -7.84 -8.96 -17.45
C PRO A 276 -7.83 -9.26 -15.98
N ASN A 277 -9.03 -9.18 -15.43
CA ASN A 277 -9.28 -9.85 -14.19
C ASN A 277 -8.67 -11.20 -14.47
N LEU A 278 -7.45 -11.42 -13.95
CA LEU A 278 -6.73 -12.66 -14.24
C LEU A 278 -7.51 -13.86 -13.70
N TYR A 279 -8.58 -13.54 -12.96
CA TYR A 279 -9.64 -14.45 -12.57
C TYR A 279 -10.76 -14.58 -13.62
N ASP A 280 -10.74 -13.79 -14.70
CA ASP A 280 -11.72 -13.92 -15.79
C ASP A 280 -11.23 -14.97 -16.79
N THR A 281 -11.51 -16.23 -16.48
CA THR A 281 -11.14 -17.38 -17.30
C THR A 281 -11.85 -17.42 -18.66
N GLU A 282 -12.82 -16.53 -18.90
CA GLU A 282 -13.53 -16.43 -20.17
C GLU A 282 -12.78 -15.62 -21.24
N ARG A 283 -11.78 -14.85 -20.83
CA ARG A 283 -10.87 -14.16 -21.76
C ARG A 283 -9.56 -14.93 -21.81
N GLY A 284 -9.38 -15.72 -22.86
CA GLY A 284 -8.09 -16.34 -23.14
C GLY A 284 -6.92 -15.33 -23.06
N PRO A 285 -5.65 -15.79 -22.97
CA PRO A 285 -4.50 -14.93 -22.82
C PRO A 285 -4.52 -13.85 -23.89
N ALA A 286 -4.37 -12.58 -23.47
CA ALA A 286 -4.25 -11.46 -24.37
C ALA A 286 -3.13 -11.76 -25.39
N LYS A 287 -3.49 -11.77 -26.68
CA LYS A 287 -2.56 -11.97 -27.78
C LYS A 287 -1.62 -10.80 -27.93
#